data_c4c1de2bfaf686229e5a265de1734b97
#
_entry.id   c4c1de2bfaf686229e5a265de1734b97
#
_cell.length_a   1.000
_cell.length_b   1.000
_cell.length_c   1.000
_cell.angle_alpha   90.00
_cell.angle_beta   90.00
_cell.angle_gamma   90.00
#
_symmetry.space_group_name_H-M   'P 1'
#
loop_
_entity.id
_entity.type
_entity.pdbx_description
1 polymer ?
#
loop_
_entity_poly.entity_id
_entity_poly.type
_entity_poly.pdbx_seq_one_letter_code
_entity_poly.pdbx_strand_id
1 'polypeptide(L)'
;MELYEVMRTTFAAREFTNAPVSDEIIANILEQARFAPSGGNRQGWKVLVVRENASRVRLRELIEPQMQRYVAQVKAGEAPLNTVHPTNVSDQQIAETEVPQSMLDNLTGAPVILMVFVDLSLVASFDSGLDRVGVISGASIYPFVWNILLAARNEGLGGTLTTFVAGAEPQLKEYFGVPDEMAFAAMIPLGHPVKQLTKL
;
A
#
# COMPACT_ATOMS: atom_id res chain seq x y z
N MET A 1 8.58 -22.46 -0.59
CA MET A 1 7.83 -22.77 0.65
C MET A 1 6.49 -23.41 0.29
N GLU A 2 5.90 -24.20 1.20
CA GLU A 2 4.56 -24.73 1.02
C GLU A 2 3.50 -23.61 1.12
N LEU A 3 2.44 -23.70 0.30
CA LEU A 3 1.44 -22.64 0.18
C LEU A 3 0.84 -22.20 1.53
N TYR A 4 0.43 -23.16 2.36
CA TYR A 4 -0.17 -22.85 3.67
C TYR A 4 0.84 -22.25 4.65
N GLU A 5 2.12 -22.59 4.53
CA GLU A 5 3.17 -21.96 5.31
C GLU A 5 3.34 -20.50 4.90
N VAL A 6 3.40 -20.20 3.59
CA VAL A 6 3.45 -18.83 3.07
C VAL A 6 2.26 -18.03 3.59
N MET A 7 1.03 -18.55 3.43
CA MET A 7 -0.18 -17.85 3.85
C MET A 7 -0.21 -17.55 5.35
N ARG A 8 0.24 -18.49 6.19
CA ARG A 8 0.22 -18.36 7.66
C ARG A 8 1.34 -17.48 8.19
N THR A 9 2.46 -17.36 7.48
CA THR A 9 3.63 -16.61 7.93
C THR A 9 3.83 -15.29 7.18
N THR A 10 2.99 -14.98 6.21
CA THR A 10 2.89 -13.64 5.63
C THR A 10 2.25 -12.70 6.65
N PHE A 11 2.96 -11.66 7.03
CA PHE A 11 2.54 -10.70 8.05
C PHE A 11 2.88 -9.27 7.59
N ALA A 12 2.31 -8.28 8.26
CA ALA A 12 2.61 -6.88 7.97
C ALA A 12 4.00 -6.49 8.52
N ALA A 13 5.05 -6.79 7.76
CA ALA A 13 6.41 -6.36 8.09
C ALA A 13 6.55 -4.85 7.91
N ARG A 14 7.11 -4.17 8.93
CA ARG A 14 7.31 -2.71 8.95
C ARG A 14 8.73 -2.30 9.28
N GLU A 15 9.53 -3.23 9.80
CA GLU A 15 10.93 -3.02 10.11
C GLU A 15 11.78 -3.92 9.24
N PHE A 16 12.74 -3.34 8.54
CA PHE A 16 13.56 -4.02 7.55
C PHE A 16 15.03 -3.84 7.85
N THR A 17 15.84 -4.82 7.47
CA THR A 17 17.30 -4.68 7.44
C THR A 17 17.72 -3.81 6.25
N ASN A 18 18.96 -3.37 6.24
CA ASN A 18 19.54 -2.63 5.11
C ASN A 18 19.99 -3.54 3.95
N ALA A 19 19.69 -4.84 4.01
CA ALA A 19 20.06 -5.77 2.95
C ALA A 19 19.37 -5.37 1.64
N PRO A 20 20.10 -5.28 0.52
CA PRO A 20 19.53 -4.88 -0.75
C PRO A 20 18.58 -5.98 -1.28
N VAL A 21 17.58 -5.54 -2.02
CA VAL A 21 16.67 -6.42 -2.77
C VAL A 21 16.94 -6.18 -4.26
N SER A 22 17.34 -7.23 -4.97
CA SER A 22 17.70 -7.10 -6.39
C SER A 22 16.48 -6.91 -7.29
N ASP A 23 16.72 -6.39 -8.50
CA ASP A 23 15.66 -6.20 -9.50
C ASP A 23 15.12 -7.54 -10.00
N GLU A 24 15.96 -8.60 -10.04
CA GLU A 24 15.55 -9.94 -10.41
C GLU A 24 14.53 -10.52 -9.44
N ILE A 25 14.74 -10.30 -8.12
CA ILE A 25 13.78 -10.74 -7.09
C ILE A 25 12.46 -9.98 -7.26
N ILE A 26 12.50 -8.67 -7.46
CA ILE A 26 11.28 -7.86 -7.69
C ILE A 26 10.57 -8.31 -8.97
N ALA A 27 11.30 -8.52 -10.06
CA ALA A 27 10.72 -9.01 -11.31
C ALA A 27 10.05 -10.37 -11.14
N ASN A 28 10.69 -11.31 -10.42
CA ASN A 28 10.11 -12.63 -10.11
C ASN A 28 8.83 -12.49 -9.28
N ILE A 29 8.83 -11.68 -8.22
CA ILE A 29 7.64 -11.42 -7.39
C ILE A 29 6.48 -10.91 -8.26
N LEU A 30 6.73 -9.92 -9.11
CA LEU A 30 5.70 -9.33 -9.96
C LEU A 30 5.22 -10.31 -11.04
N GLU A 31 6.11 -11.12 -11.61
CA GLU A 31 5.75 -12.19 -12.56
C GLU A 31 4.82 -13.23 -11.93
N GLN A 32 5.05 -13.63 -10.67
CA GLN A 32 4.15 -14.55 -9.98
C GLN A 32 2.83 -13.86 -9.59
N ALA A 33 2.89 -12.60 -9.18
CA ALA A 33 1.71 -11.86 -8.75
C ALA A 33 0.68 -11.64 -9.87
N ARG A 34 1.11 -11.50 -11.13
CA ARG A 34 0.24 -11.25 -12.29
C ARG A 34 -0.75 -12.38 -12.61
N PHE A 35 -0.57 -13.56 -12.00
CA PHE A 35 -1.55 -14.65 -12.10
C PHE A 35 -2.79 -14.45 -11.20
N ALA A 36 -2.86 -13.32 -10.49
CA ALA A 36 -4.07 -12.92 -9.79
C ALA A 36 -5.26 -12.76 -10.74
N PRO A 37 -6.49 -13.08 -10.30
CA PRO A 37 -7.67 -12.85 -11.11
C PRO A 37 -7.95 -11.35 -11.29
N SER A 38 -8.49 -10.98 -12.46
CA SER A 38 -9.08 -9.67 -12.72
C SER A 38 -10.27 -9.81 -13.66
N GLY A 39 -11.24 -8.91 -13.60
CA GLY A 39 -12.42 -8.95 -14.44
C GLY A 39 -12.06 -9.02 -15.93
N GLY A 40 -12.51 -10.09 -16.62
CA GLY A 40 -12.14 -10.35 -18.02
C GLY A 40 -10.64 -10.55 -18.27
N ASN A 41 -9.88 -10.85 -17.23
CA ASN A 41 -8.41 -11.00 -17.26
C ASN A 41 -7.69 -9.77 -17.88
N ARG A 42 -8.21 -8.56 -17.61
CA ARG A 42 -7.71 -7.32 -18.20
C ARG A 42 -6.40 -6.82 -17.60
N GLN A 43 -6.07 -7.25 -16.37
CA GLN A 43 -4.78 -6.98 -15.72
C GLN A 43 -4.37 -5.51 -15.74
N GLY A 44 -5.28 -4.61 -15.35
CA GLY A 44 -5.11 -3.15 -15.44
C GLY A 44 -4.10 -2.54 -14.47
N TRP A 45 -3.40 -3.34 -13.65
CA TRP A 45 -2.41 -2.86 -12.69
C TRP A 45 -1.08 -2.47 -13.34
N LYS A 46 -0.44 -1.46 -12.78
CA LYS A 46 0.93 -1.02 -13.08
C LYS A 46 1.68 -0.87 -11.75
N VAL A 47 2.96 -1.16 -11.75
CA VAL A 47 3.80 -1.04 -10.56
C VAL A 47 4.97 -0.12 -10.85
N LEU A 48 5.11 0.91 -10.01
CA LEU A 48 6.28 1.76 -9.98
C LEU A 48 7.18 1.28 -8.83
N VAL A 49 8.46 1.05 -9.12
CA VAL A 49 9.46 0.63 -8.13
C VAL A 49 10.23 1.86 -7.66
N VAL A 50 10.07 2.22 -6.39
CA VAL A 50 10.73 3.39 -5.79
C VAL A 50 11.93 2.92 -4.97
N ARG A 51 13.11 3.42 -5.33
CA ARG A 51 14.39 3.18 -4.62
C ARG A 51 15.10 4.48 -4.21
N GLU A 52 14.87 5.54 -4.95
CA GLU A 52 15.55 6.81 -4.77
C GLU A 52 15.16 7.53 -3.48
N ASN A 53 16.14 8.12 -2.82
CA ASN A 53 15.91 8.83 -1.57
C ASN A 53 15.01 10.06 -1.74
N ALA A 54 15.16 10.81 -2.85
CA ALA A 54 14.28 11.95 -3.12
C ALA A 54 12.80 11.57 -3.21
N SER A 55 12.50 10.45 -3.87
CA SER A 55 11.14 9.92 -3.97
C SER A 55 10.59 9.46 -2.61
N ARG A 56 11.45 8.89 -1.74
CA ARG A 56 11.07 8.49 -0.37
C ARG A 56 10.74 9.71 0.50
N VAL A 57 11.56 10.77 0.39
CA VAL A 57 11.30 12.05 1.08
C VAL A 57 9.96 12.61 0.61
N ARG A 58 9.72 12.62 -0.69
CA ARG A 58 8.44 13.11 -1.24
C ARG A 58 7.25 12.28 -0.77
N LEU A 59 7.35 10.95 -0.76
CA LEU A 59 6.31 10.08 -0.23
C LEU A 59 6.03 10.38 1.25
N ARG A 60 7.07 10.61 2.07
CA ARG A 60 6.92 10.98 3.47
C ARG A 60 6.12 12.27 3.64
N GLU A 61 6.43 13.32 2.88
CA GLU A 61 5.71 14.59 2.89
C GLU A 61 4.22 14.42 2.53
N LEU A 62 3.92 13.55 1.56
CA LEU A 62 2.54 13.28 1.13
C LEU A 62 1.76 12.42 2.13
N ILE A 63 2.44 11.51 2.84
CA ILE A 63 1.83 10.60 3.81
C ILE A 63 1.55 11.31 5.14
N GLU A 64 2.42 12.20 5.59
CA GLU A 64 2.37 12.78 6.93
C GLU A 64 1.04 13.45 7.27
N PRO A 65 0.42 14.30 6.41
CA PRO A 65 -0.88 14.90 6.72
C PRO A 65 -2.01 13.87 6.87
N GLN A 66 -1.99 12.80 6.07
CA GLN A 66 -2.97 11.73 6.17
C GLN A 66 -2.79 10.93 7.46
N MET A 67 -1.54 10.74 7.87
CA MET A 67 -1.21 10.05 9.11
C MET A 67 -1.54 10.91 10.33
N GLN A 68 -1.40 12.23 10.27
CA GLN A 68 -1.88 13.14 11.31
C GLN A 68 -3.38 12.93 11.58
N ARG A 69 -4.18 12.93 10.51
CA ARG A 69 -5.62 12.67 10.62
C ARG A 69 -5.91 11.29 11.23
N TYR A 70 -5.22 10.26 10.75
CA TYR A 70 -5.36 8.91 11.29
C TYR A 70 -5.05 8.87 12.80
N VAL A 71 -3.91 9.43 13.22
CA VAL A 71 -3.47 9.43 14.62
C VAL A 71 -4.42 10.23 15.50
N ALA A 72 -4.90 11.40 15.04
CA ALA A 72 -5.87 12.22 15.75
C ALA A 72 -7.17 11.46 16.02
N GLN A 73 -7.70 10.76 15.03
CA GLN A 73 -8.92 9.96 15.17
C GLN A 73 -8.71 8.76 16.11
N VAL A 74 -7.56 8.07 16.03
CA VAL A 74 -7.22 7.00 16.96
C VAL A 74 -7.16 7.51 18.41
N LYS A 75 -6.51 8.67 18.62
CA LYS A 75 -6.44 9.32 19.97
C LYS A 75 -7.82 9.71 20.50
N ALA A 76 -8.74 10.05 19.61
CA ALA A 76 -10.14 10.35 19.97
C ALA A 76 -11.01 9.10 20.16
N GLY A 77 -10.45 7.89 20.01
CA GLY A 77 -11.18 6.63 20.13
C GLY A 77 -12.08 6.28 18.96
N GLU A 78 -11.91 6.95 17.83
CA GLU A 78 -12.65 6.68 16.59
C GLU A 78 -12.04 5.50 15.81
N ALA A 79 -12.86 4.83 14.99
CA ALA A 79 -12.36 3.99 13.90
C ALA A 79 -11.86 4.91 12.77
N PRO A 80 -10.53 5.08 12.58
CA PRO A 80 -10.02 6.14 11.73
C PRO A 80 -10.38 5.91 10.26
N LEU A 81 -10.70 7.01 9.57
CA LEU A 81 -11.03 7.04 8.14
C LEU A 81 -12.17 6.09 7.73
N ASN A 82 -13.06 5.72 8.69
CA ASN A 82 -14.23 4.92 8.34
C ASN A 82 -15.19 5.69 7.41
N THR A 83 -15.95 4.94 6.61
CA THR A 83 -16.77 5.50 5.53
C THR A 83 -18.26 5.66 5.91
N VAL A 84 -18.62 5.33 7.15
CA VAL A 84 -20.03 5.31 7.63
C VAL A 84 -20.29 6.44 8.59
N HIS A 85 -19.36 6.68 9.53
CA HIS A 85 -19.55 7.68 10.59
C HIS A 85 -18.64 8.88 10.35
N PRO A 86 -19.18 10.12 10.46
CA PRO A 86 -18.37 11.33 10.40
C PRO A 86 -17.41 11.37 11.59
N THR A 87 -16.27 12.01 11.41
CA THR A 87 -15.34 12.28 12.50
C THR A 87 -15.84 13.44 13.37
N ASN A 88 -15.56 13.37 14.67
CA ASN A 88 -15.74 14.47 15.63
C ASN A 88 -14.43 15.26 15.85
N VAL A 89 -13.32 14.83 15.23
CA VAL A 89 -12.02 15.49 15.34
C VAL A 89 -11.98 16.69 14.41
N SER A 90 -11.69 17.88 14.96
CA SER A 90 -11.59 19.13 14.19
C SER A 90 -10.29 19.20 13.38
N ASP A 91 -10.27 20.03 12.32
CA ASP A 91 -9.08 20.28 11.52
C ASP A 91 -7.92 20.85 12.37
N GLN A 92 -8.23 21.66 13.38
CA GLN A 92 -7.22 22.16 14.31
C GLN A 92 -6.58 21.02 15.12
N GLN A 93 -7.38 20.10 15.66
CA GLN A 93 -6.86 18.94 16.39
C GLN A 93 -6.01 18.04 15.50
N ILE A 94 -6.39 17.90 14.22
CA ILE A 94 -5.60 17.15 13.23
C ILE A 94 -4.25 17.84 13.03
N ALA A 95 -4.24 19.15 12.76
CA ALA A 95 -3.03 19.93 12.49
C ALA A 95 -2.06 19.96 13.69
N GLU A 96 -2.58 19.95 14.92
CA GLU A 96 -1.80 19.93 16.16
C GLU A 96 -1.33 18.50 16.55
N THR A 97 -1.75 17.47 15.81
CA THR A 97 -1.38 16.10 16.14
C THR A 97 0.00 15.75 15.59
N GLU A 98 0.90 15.42 16.50
CA GLU A 98 2.22 14.90 16.14
C GLU A 98 2.12 13.43 15.68
N VAL A 99 2.77 13.13 14.55
CA VAL A 99 2.96 11.77 14.03
C VAL A 99 4.26 11.20 14.59
N PRO A 100 4.24 10.02 15.23
CA PRO A 100 5.46 9.35 15.64
C PRO A 100 6.37 9.11 14.43
N GLN A 101 7.62 9.55 14.51
CA GLN A 101 8.60 9.43 13.42
C GLN A 101 8.77 7.97 12.97
N SER A 102 8.73 7.01 13.91
CA SER A 102 8.81 5.58 13.61
C SER A 102 7.68 5.09 12.68
N MET A 103 6.50 5.69 12.73
CA MET A 103 5.41 5.34 11.81
C MET A 103 5.73 5.75 10.38
N LEU A 104 6.34 6.92 10.18
CA LEU A 104 6.77 7.40 8.87
C LEU A 104 7.98 6.59 8.37
N ASP A 105 8.95 6.33 9.25
CA ASP A 105 10.14 5.54 8.93
C ASP A 105 9.77 4.11 8.50
N ASN A 106 8.82 3.50 9.17
CA ASN A 106 8.30 2.17 8.83
C ASN A 106 7.66 2.08 7.43
N LEU A 107 7.17 3.21 6.91
CA LEU A 107 6.56 3.26 5.57
C LEU A 107 7.56 3.64 4.48
N THR A 108 8.51 4.53 4.77
CA THR A 108 9.41 5.10 3.76
C THR A 108 10.85 4.59 3.85
N GLY A 109 11.22 3.88 4.92
CA GLY A 109 12.57 3.37 5.16
C GLY A 109 12.88 2.00 4.57
N ALA A 110 11.90 1.29 3.98
CA ALA A 110 12.13 -0.02 3.37
C ALA A 110 13.13 0.05 2.19
N PRO A 111 13.95 -0.98 1.93
CA PRO A 111 14.88 -1.01 0.79
C PRO A 111 14.23 -0.75 -0.56
N VAL A 112 12.99 -1.21 -0.74
CA VAL A 112 12.17 -1.01 -1.93
C VAL A 112 10.76 -0.61 -1.52
N ILE A 113 10.14 0.29 -2.28
CA ILE A 113 8.71 0.61 -2.14
C ILE A 113 8.05 0.35 -3.50
N LEU A 114 7.04 -0.51 -3.52
CA LEU A 114 6.22 -0.75 -4.70
C LEU A 114 4.97 0.13 -4.61
N MET A 115 4.76 0.97 -5.63
CA MET A 115 3.54 1.76 -5.77
C MET A 115 2.66 1.11 -6.83
N VAL A 116 1.52 0.59 -6.43
CA VAL A 116 0.58 -0.09 -7.33
C VAL A 116 -0.48 0.90 -7.78
N PHE A 117 -0.62 1.05 -9.08
CA PHE A 117 -1.67 1.81 -9.74
C PHE A 117 -2.55 0.89 -10.57
N VAL A 118 -3.75 1.33 -10.87
CA VAL A 118 -4.69 0.60 -11.71
C VAL A 118 -5.31 1.53 -12.76
N ASP A 119 -5.37 1.05 -13.99
CA ASP A 119 -6.09 1.69 -15.08
C ASP A 119 -7.61 1.50 -14.85
N LEU A 120 -8.29 2.59 -14.52
CA LEU A 120 -9.73 2.56 -14.22
C LEU A 120 -10.59 2.20 -15.44
N SER A 121 -10.10 2.40 -16.65
CA SER A 121 -10.80 1.99 -17.88
C SER A 121 -10.90 0.46 -18.03
N LEU A 122 -10.04 -0.27 -17.32
CA LEU A 122 -9.95 -1.73 -17.33
C LEU A 122 -10.63 -2.40 -16.13
N VAL A 123 -11.24 -1.63 -15.24
CA VAL A 123 -11.86 -2.13 -14.00
C VAL A 123 -13.36 -1.90 -14.02
N ALA A 124 -14.14 -2.95 -13.75
CA ALA A 124 -15.59 -2.84 -13.58
C ALA A 124 -15.95 -2.58 -12.11
N SER A 125 -16.91 -1.67 -11.90
CA SER A 125 -17.45 -1.35 -10.58
C SER A 125 -18.98 -1.36 -10.64
N PHE A 126 -19.59 -2.54 -10.48
CA PHE A 126 -21.04 -2.72 -10.55
C PHE A 126 -21.81 -2.00 -9.43
N ASP A 127 -21.11 -1.56 -8.41
CA ASP A 127 -21.67 -0.82 -7.26
C ASP A 127 -21.40 0.69 -7.31
N SER A 128 -20.94 1.21 -8.46
CA SER A 128 -20.65 2.65 -8.63
C SER A 128 -21.87 3.56 -8.53
N GLY A 129 -23.09 3.02 -8.72
CA GLY A 129 -24.35 3.77 -8.59
C GLY A 129 -25.01 3.69 -7.21
N LEU A 130 -24.38 3.04 -6.23
CA LEU A 130 -24.91 2.93 -4.87
C LEU A 130 -24.42 4.09 -3.99
N ASP A 131 -25.30 4.53 -3.08
CA ASP A 131 -24.98 5.58 -2.08
C ASP A 131 -24.14 5.01 -0.92
N ARG A 132 -22.97 4.52 -1.26
CA ARG A 132 -21.90 4.06 -0.36
C ARG A 132 -20.57 3.98 -1.08
N VAL A 133 -19.48 3.86 -0.36
CA VAL A 133 -18.17 3.61 -0.97
C VAL A 133 -18.21 2.31 -1.78
N GLY A 134 -17.74 2.37 -3.03
CA GLY A 134 -17.61 1.22 -3.92
C GLY A 134 -16.52 0.25 -3.41
N VAL A 135 -16.81 -1.05 -3.46
CA VAL A 135 -15.86 -2.09 -3.03
C VAL A 135 -15.56 -3.11 -4.13
N ILE A 136 -16.41 -3.20 -5.14
CA ILE A 136 -16.35 -4.28 -6.15
C ILE A 136 -15.13 -4.13 -7.07
N SER A 137 -14.71 -2.91 -7.40
CA SER A 137 -13.49 -2.64 -8.16
C SER A 137 -12.27 -3.30 -7.55
N GLY A 138 -12.19 -3.36 -6.22
CA GLY A 138 -11.11 -3.98 -5.47
C GLY A 138 -10.87 -5.47 -5.81
N ALA A 139 -11.90 -6.18 -6.29
CA ALA A 139 -11.78 -7.58 -6.71
C ALA A 139 -10.80 -7.78 -7.90
N SER A 140 -10.61 -6.76 -8.75
CA SER A 140 -9.64 -6.78 -9.86
C SER A 140 -8.29 -6.16 -9.49
N ILE A 141 -8.09 -5.73 -8.26
CA ILE A 141 -6.89 -4.98 -7.81
C ILE A 141 -6.17 -5.73 -6.69
N TYR A 142 -6.86 -5.95 -5.56
CA TYR A 142 -6.22 -6.45 -4.34
C TYR A 142 -5.78 -7.92 -4.36
N PRO A 143 -6.35 -8.83 -5.18
CA PRO A 143 -5.73 -10.14 -5.37
C PRO A 143 -4.30 -10.08 -5.90
N PHE A 144 -4.01 -9.13 -6.83
CA PHE A 144 -2.64 -8.88 -7.32
C PHE A 144 -1.73 -8.36 -6.21
N VAL A 145 -2.20 -7.37 -5.45
CA VAL A 145 -1.44 -6.80 -4.32
C VAL A 145 -1.14 -7.86 -3.25
N TRP A 146 -2.12 -8.72 -2.96
CA TRP A 146 -1.92 -9.82 -2.02
C TRP A 146 -0.93 -10.87 -2.55
N ASN A 147 -1.00 -11.21 -3.83
CA ASN A 147 -0.03 -12.12 -4.44
C ASN A 147 1.40 -11.57 -4.39
N ILE A 148 1.61 -10.24 -4.51
CA ILE A 148 2.92 -9.63 -4.29
C ILE A 148 3.45 -9.96 -2.90
N LEU A 149 2.63 -9.84 -1.85
CA LEU A 149 3.04 -10.12 -0.48
C LEU A 149 3.32 -11.60 -0.25
N LEU A 150 2.52 -12.49 -0.82
CA LEU A 150 2.74 -13.94 -0.75
C LEU A 150 4.03 -14.34 -1.48
N ALA A 151 4.25 -13.83 -2.69
CA ALA A 151 5.46 -14.08 -3.46
C ALA A 151 6.70 -13.53 -2.75
N ALA A 152 6.61 -12.31 -2.20
CA ALA A 152 7.68 -11.74 -1.39
C ALA A 152 8.04 -12.61 -0.19
N ARG A 153 7.04 -13.15 0.53
CA ARG A 153 7.27 -14.08 1.63
C ARG A 153 7.99 -15.35 1.17
N ASN A 154 7.61 -15.87 0.00
CA ASN A 154 8.27 -17.07 -0.59
C ASN A 154 9.75 -16.80 -0.93
N GLU A 155 10.09 -15.58 -1.33
CA GLU A 155 11.47 -15.11 -1.58
C GLU A 155 12.22 -14.70 -0.29
N GLY A 156 11.64 -14.92 0.90
CA GLY A 156 12.28 -14.57 2.18
C GLY A 156 12.17 -13.08 2.52
N LEU A 157 11.36 -12.32 1.79
CA LEU A 157 11.07 -10.92 2.07
C LEU A 157 9.80 -10.78 2.90
N GLY A 158 9.58 -9.58 3.40
CA GLY A 158 8.33 -9.16 4.03
C GLY A 158 7.92 -7.79 3.51
N GLY A 159 6.66 -7.46 3.72
CA GLY A 159 6.10 -6.16 3.35
C GLY A 159 4.78 -5.91 4.05
N THR A 160 4.22 -4.74 3.83
CA THR A 160 2.88 -4.40 4.29
C THR A 160 2.13 -3.62 3.22
N LEU A 161 0.84 -3.92 3.06
CA LEU A 161 -0.05 -3.09 2.24
C LEU A 161 -0.44 -1.86 3.05
N THR A 162 -0.25 -0.67 2.48
CA THR A 162 -0.72 0.59 3.04
C THR A 162 -1.34 1.48 1.96
N THR A 163 -2.24 2.36 2.37
CA THR A 163 -2.95 3.29 1.49
C THR A 163 -2.87 4.74 1.98
N PHE A 164 -2.01 5.06 2.94
CA PHE A 164 -1.93 6.41 3.53
C PHE A 164 -1.72 7.53 2.52
N VAL A 165 -1.04 7.26 1.40
CA VAL A 165 -0.81 8.28 0.37
C VAL A 165 -2.02 8.54 -0.53
N ALA A 166 -3.10 7.73 -0.45
CA ALA A 166 -4.28 7.86 -1.31
C ALA A 166 -4.95 9.25 -1.20
N GLY A 167 -4.94 9.85 -0.01
CA GLY A 167 -5.50 11.21 0.17
C GLY A 167 -4.72 12.31 -0.55
N ALA A 168 -3.49 12.02 -0.99
CA ALA A 168 -2.64 12.92 -1.76
C ALA A 168 -2.39 12.40 -3.20
N GLU A 169 -3.33 11.60 -3.74
CA GLU A 169 -3.19 10.99 -5.07
C GLU A 169 -2.88 12.01 -6.19
N PRO A 170 -3.52 13.19 -6.29
CA PRO A 170 -3.18 14.16 -7.31
C PRO A 170 -1.71 14.58 -7.30
N GLN A 171 -1.18 14.93 -6.12
CA GLN A 171 0.22 15.33 -5.95
C GLN A 171 1.18 14.14 -6.17
N LEU A 172 0.77 12.94 -5.80
CA LEU A 172 1.50 11.70 -6.05
C LEU A 172 1.66 11.45 -7.56
N LYS A 173 0.56 11.56 -8.30
CA LYS A 173 0.52 11.36 -9.76
C LYS A 173 1.36 12.41 -10.48
N GLU A 174 1.24 13.67 -10.09
CA GLU A 174 2.04 14.77 -10.63
C GLU A 174 3.54 14.50 -10.46
N TYR A 175 3.96 14.13 -9.25
CA TYR A 175 5.39 13.90 -8.94
C TYR A 175 5.98 12.74 -9.74
N PHE A 176 5.24 11.64 -9.88
CA PHE A 176 5.73 10.44 -10.57
C PHE A 176 5.36 10.38 -12.06
N GLY A 177 4.69 11.38 -12.61
CA GLY A 177 4.26 11.40 -13.99
C GLY A 177 3.24 10.30 -14.32
N VAL A 178 2.34 9.98 -13.38
CA VAL A 178 1.32 8.95 -13.56
C VAL A 178 0.13 9.52 -14.33
N PRO A 179 -0.34 8.84 -15.41
CA PRO A 179 -1.48 9.29 -16.22
C PRO A 179 -2.78 9.44 -15.43
N ASP A 180 -3.68 10.31 -15.91
CA ASP A 180 -4.93 10.64 -15.21
C ASP A 180 -5.91 9.46 -15.09
N GLU A 181 -5.92 8.56 -16.06
CA GLU A 181 -6.74 7.34 -16.04
C GLU A 181 -6.28 6.30 -15.02
N MET A 182 -5.07 6.45 -14.47
CA MET A 182 -4.55 5.57 -13.43
C MET A 182 -4.95 6.06 -12.06
N ALA A 183 -5.41 5.16 -11.21
CA ALA A 183 -5.67 5.43 -9.79
C ALA A 183 -4.63 4.73 -8.90
N PHE A 184 -4.25 5.36 -7.81
CA PHE A 184 -3.43 4.71 -6.78
C PHE A 184 -4.24 3.64 -6.05
N ALA A 185 -3.66 2.44 -5.93
CA ALA A 185 -4.30 1.30 -5.28
C ALA A 185 -3.62 0.90 -3.97
N ALA A 186 -2.29 0.83 -3.95
CA ALA A 186 -1.54 0.42 -2.77
C ALA A 186 -0.08 0.88 -2.84
N MET A 187 0.51 1.09 -1.67
CA MET A 187 1.94 1.20 -1.45
C MET A 187 2.41 0.00 -0.64
N ILE A 188 3.49 -0.64 -1.05
CA ILE A 188 4.05 -1.81 -0.39
C ILE A 188 5.53 -1.55 -0.10
N PRO A 189 5.88 -1.06 1.12
CA PRO A 189 7.24 -1.14 1.62
C PRO A 189 7.68 -2.61 1.68
N LEU A 190 8.85 -2.93 1.12
CA LEU A 190 9.32 -4.30 0.93
C LEU A 190 10.81 -4.42 1.26
N GLY A 191 11.20 -5.51 1.92
CA GLY A 191 12.59 -5.79 2.26
C GLY A 191 12.75 -7.06 3.07
N HIS A 192 13.97 -7.33 3.53
CA HIS A 192 14.23 -8.40 4.49
C HIS A 192 13.77 -7.96 5.88
N PRO A 193 12.74 -8.59 6.49
CA PRO A 193 12.21 -8.16 7.77
C PRO A 193 13.23 -8.42 8.89
N VAL A 194 13.35 -7.48 9.84
CA VAL A 194 14.19 -7.65 11.04
C VAL A 194 13.74 -8.86 11.85
N LYS A 195 12.44 -9.10 11.91
CA LYS A 195 11.84 -10.25 12.57
C LYS A 195 10.81 -10.90 11.66
N GLN A 196 11.04 -12.17 11.31
CA GLN A 196 10.10 -12.96 10.51
C GLN A 196 9.14 -13.73 11.42
N LEU A 197 7.85 -13.63 11.14
CA LEU A 197 6.84 -14.47 11.77
C LEU A 197 7.02 -15.93 11.29
N THR A 198 7.21 -16.85 12.21
CA THR A 198 7.41 -18.29 11.92
C THR A 198 6.28 -19.18 12.46
N LYS A 199 5.51 -18.68 13.41
CA LYS A 199 4.29 -19.32 13.96
C LYS A 199 3.27 -18.25 14.32
N LEU A 200 2.03 -18.57 14.14
CA LEU A 200 0.87 -17.87 14.72
C LEU A 200 0.58 -18.41 16.11
#